data_1a23e6af70db139f106165403f21527b
#
_entry.id   1a23e6af70db139f106165403f21527b
#
_cell.length_a   1.000
_cell.length_b   1.000
_cell.length_c   1.000
_cell.angle_alpha   90.00
_cell.angle_beta   90.00
_cell.angle_gamma   90.00
#
_symmetry.space_group_name_H-M   'P 1'
#
loop_
_entity.id
_entity.type
_entity.pdbx_description
1 polymer ?
#
loop_
_entity_poly.entity_id
_entity_poly.type
_entity_poly.pdbx_seq_one_letter_code
_entity_poly.pdbx_strand_id
1 'polypeptide(L)'
;MRLISWNVNGLRAVMKKGFEDIVAEFDADVFALQETKLQAGQATLDLPQYLEFWSYAERKGYSGTAVFTKRAPLQVLHGLGSEYLDTEGRIVALEFPEFWFVDVYTPNAQNELARIGHRMEWDDAFRDFCKGLEEGVLPGDVPVERADADGLVVLAPDAPKDAPRHPLGAGHMPKEVLPLTQAGETAAPKPVIMCGDFNVAHNEIDLKNPGPNRGNAGFSDEERGKFSDLLAAGFTDTFRTLHPDTTGAYSWWSYRFNARKNNAGWRIDYFLVSDGIADKVEDASIYNEVFGSDHCPVGIDITLED
;
A
#
# COMPACT_ATOMS: atom_id res chain seq x y z
N MET A 1 -9.91 7.83 -11.95
CA MET A 1 -9.18 6.54 -11.72
C MET A 1 -9.76 5.86 -10.49
N ARG A 2 -9.89 4.54 -10.54
CA ARG A 2 -10.26 3.71 -9.39
C ARG A 2 -9.04 3.02 -8.81
N LEU A 3 -8.78 3.21 -7.52
CA LEU A 3 -7.65 2.64 -6.80
C LEU A 3 -8.19 1.77 -5.66
N ILE A 4 -7.72 0.53 -5.55
CA ILE A 4 -8.17 -0.45 -4.55
C ILE A 4 -6.96 -0.97 -3.76
N SER A 5 -7.17 -1.19 -2.47
CA SER A 5 -6.19 -1.79 -1.56
C SER A 5 -6.83 -2.91 -0.75
N TRP A 6 -6.13 -4.03 -0.58
CA TRP A 6 -6.64 -5.17 0.18
C TRP A 6 -5.53 -5.96 0.89
N ASN A 7 -5.55 -6.00 2.19
CA ASN A 7 -4.76 -6.98 2.94
C ASN A 7 -5.40 -8.37 2.78
N VAL A 8 -4.73 -9.26 2.07
CA VAL A 8 -5.25 -10.59 1.72
C VAL A 8 -4.94 -11.67 2.75
N ASN A 9 -4.12 -11.36 3.75
CA ASN A 9 -3.69 -12.31 4.81
C ASN A 9 -3.24 -13.67 4.25
N GLY A 10 -2.51 -13.62 3.13
CA GLY A 10 -2.02 -14.78 2.39
C GLY A 10 -2.75 -15.02 1.07
N LEU A 11 -2.15 -14.56 -0.03
CA LEU A 11 -2.75 -14.54 -1.36
C LEU A 11 -3.20 -15.93 -1.82
N ARG A 12 -2.41 -17.00 -1.60
CA ARG A 12 -2.81 -18.37 -1.98
C ARG A 12 -4.13 -18.84 -1.36
N ALA A 13 -4.49 -18.30 -0.19
CA ALA A 13 -5.75 -18.64 0.46
C ALA A 13 -6.93 -17.90 -0.20
N VAL A 14 -6.73 -16.67 -0.60
CA VAL A 14 -7.75 -15.84 -1.26
C VAL A 14 -7.95 -16.25 -2.72
N MET A 15 -6.89 -16.65 -3.42
CA MET A 15 -7.00 -17.22 -4.78
C MET A 15 -8.01 -18.38 -4.86
N LYS A 16 -8.01 -19.26 -3.85
CA LYS A 16 -8.98 -20.36 -3.76
C LYS A 16 -10.43 -19.92 -3.51
N LYS A 17 -10.64 -18.64 -3.26
CA LYS A 17 -11.95 -18.02 -2.96
C LYS A 17 -12.37 -17.04 -4.05
N GLY A 18 -11.76 -17.08 -5.24
CA GLY A 18 -12.13 -16.26 -6.39
C GLY A 18 -11.45 -14.89 -6.43
N PHE A 19 -10.18 -14.82 -6.03
CA PHE A 19 -9.42 -13.55 -6.06
C PHE A 19 -9.43 -12.87 -7.43
N GLU A 20 -9.20 -13.63 -8.51
CA GLU A 20 -9.15 -13.10 -9.87
C GLU A 20 -10.52 -12.54 -10.30
N ASP A 21 -11.62 -13.21 -9.92
CA ASP A 21 -12.98 -12.72 -10.19
C ASP A 21 -13.26 -11.40 -9.43
N ILE A 22 -12.79 -11.31 -8.16
CA ILE A 22 -12.92 -10.10 -7.36
C ILE A 22 -12.14 -8.94 -8.00
N VAL A 23 -10.90 -9.17 -8.42
CA VAL A 23 -10.09 -8.14 -9.11
C VAL A 23 -10.75 -7.71 -10.42
N ALA A 24 -11.31 -8.65 -11.19
CA ALA A 24 -12.02 -8.35 -12.42
C ALA A 24 -13.31 -7.54 -12.18
N GLU A 25 -14.05 -7.81 -11.09
CA GLU A 25 -15.26 -7.06 -10.73
C GLU A 25 -14.95 -5.61 -10.35
N PHE A 26 -13.86 -5.37 -9.61
CA PHE A 26 -13.43 -4.01 -9.30
C PHE A 26 -12.99 -3.22 -10.53
N ASP A 27 -12.39 -3.89 -11.50
CA ASP A 27 -11.82 -3.29 -12.72
C ASP A 27 -10.95 -2.04 -12.43
N ALA A 28 -10.21 -2.08 -11.30
CA ALA A 28 -9.44 -0.96 -10.81
C ALA A 28 -8.29 -0.59 -11.76
N ASP A 29 -7.88 0.68 -11.79
CA ASP A 29 -6.68 1.14 -12.49
C ASP A 29 -5.41 0.69 -11.78
N VAL A 30 -5.46 0.68 -10.43
CA VAL A 30 -4.40 0.15 -9.57
C VAL A 30 -5.04 -0.67 -8.44
N PHE A 31 -4.51 -1.88 -8.21
CA PHE A 31 -4.94 -2.78 -7.14
C PHE A 31 -3.73 -3.18 -6.29
N ALA A 32 -3.72 -2.78 -5.02
CA ALA A 32 -2.63 -3.01 -4.08
C ALA A 32 -2.96 -4.13 -3.09
N LEU A 33 -1.98 -4.94 -2.75
CA LEU A 33 -2.11 -6.06 -1.81
C LEU A 33 -1.09 -5.98 -0.68
N GLN A 34 -1.53 -6.27 0.52
CA GLN A 34 -0.68 -6.45 1.68
C GLN A 34 -0.81 -7.88 2.22
N GLU A 35 0.20 -8.33 2.94
CA GLU A 35 0.30 -9.70 3.47
C GLU A 35 0.13 -10.79 2.41
N THR A 36 0.83 -10.67 1.29
CA THR A 36 0.80 -11.69 0.22
C THR A 36 1.35 -13.03 0.71
N LYS A 37 2.31 -13.03 1.65
CA LYS A 37 2.96 -14.20 2.26
C LYS A 37 3.57 -15.16 1.22
N LEU A 38 4.06 -14.58 0.13
CA LEU A 38 4.65 -15.30 -1.00
C LEU A 38 6.16 -15.05 -1.12
N GLN A 39 6.75 -15.89 -1.94
CA GLN A 39 8.07 -15.70 -2.55
C GLN A 39 7.90 -15.80 -4.07
N ALA A 40 8.85 -15.29 -4.83
CA ALA A 40 8.82 -15.31 -6.28
C ALA A 40 8.51 -16.72 -6.82
N GLY A 41 7.60 -16.80 -7.80
CA GLY A 41 7.20 -18.04 -8.44
C GLY A 41 6.27 -18.96 -7.64
N GLN A 42 5.76 -18.53 -6.47
CA GLN A 42 4.84 -19.34 -5.66
C GLN A 42 3.35 -19.17 -5.99
N ALA A 43 3.00 -18.20 -6.81
CA ALA A 43 1.66 -18.02 -7.36
C ALA A 43 1.76 -17.64 -8.84
N THR A 44 0.75 -18.01 -9.60
CA THR A 44 0.53 -17.54 -10.98
C THR A 44 -0.87 -17.02 -11.03
N LEU A 45 -1.05 -15.79 -11.47
CA LEU A 45 -2.32 -15.10 -11.61
C LEU A 45 -2.65 -14.93 -13.09
N ASP A 46 -3.92 -15.09 -13.45
CA ASP A 46 -4.42 -14.80 -14.80
C ASP A 46 -5.07 -13.40 -14.83
N LEU A 47 -4.23 -12.38 -14.78
CA LEU A 47 -4.62 -10.96 -14.79
C LEU A 47 -3.90 -10.24 -15.96
N PRO A 48 -4.16 -10.63 -17.23
CA PRO A 48 -3.36 -10.17 -18.37
C PRO A 48 -3.45 -8.67 -18.64
N GLN A 49 -4.43 -7.97 -18.06
CA GLN A 49 -4.59 -6.52 -18.16
C GLN A 49 -3.73 -5.73 -17.18
N TYR A 50 -3.04 -6.41 -16.23
CA TYR A 50 -2.22 -5.76 -15.23
C TYR A 50 -0.74 -6.08 -15.40
N LEU A 51 0.09 -5.09 -15.10
CA LEU A 51 1.49 -5.25 -14.74
C LEU A 51 1.57 -5.52 -13.25
N GLU A 52 2.51 -6.37 -12.82
CA GLU A 52 2.63 -6.83 -11.44
C GLU A 52 3.99 -6.43 -10.86
N PHE A 53 3.98 -5.81 -9.68
CA PHE A 53 5.18 -5.43 -8.95
C PHE A 53 5.10 -5.98 -7.52
N TRP A 54 6.15 -6.70 -7.10
CA TRP A 54 6.14 -7.48 -5.87
C TRP A 54 7.30 -7.11 -4.95
N SER A 55 7.03 -6.93 -3.67
CA SER A 55 8.04 -6.84 -2.62
C SER A 55 7.90 -8.02 -1.67
N TYR A 56 8.95 -8.82 -1.53
CA TYR A 56 8.93 -10.05 -0.75
C TYR A 56 9.69 -9.89 0.56
N ALA A 57 9.18 -10.49 1.63
CA ALA A 57 9.96 -10.60 2.86
C ALA A 57 11.08 -11.62 2.69
N GLU A 58 12.22 -11.41 3.35
CA GLU A 58 13.30 -12.41 3.46
C GLU A 58 12.77 -13.69 4.13
N ARG A 59 11.93 -13.52 5.16
CA ARG A 59 11.28 -14.64 5.83
C ARG A 59 10.15 -15.20 4.98
N LYS A 60 10.26 -16.47 4.59
CA LYS A 60 9.24 -17.18 3.80
C LYS A 60 7.89 -17.26 4.52
N GLY A 61 6.82 -17.04 3.77
CA GLY A 61 5.44 -17.14 4.27
C GLY A 61 5.04 -16.02 5.24
N TYR A 62 5.69 -14.87 5.17
CA TYR A 62 5.49 -13.73 6.05
C TYR A 62 5.41 -12.44 5.25
N SER A 63 4.60 -11.46 5.70
CA SER A 63 4.49 -10.12 5.12
C SER A 63 4.38 -10.11 3.58
N GLY A 64 5.04 -9.17 2.91
CA GLY A 64 5.04 -9.03 1.45
C GLY A 64 3.90 -8.17 0.94
N THR A 65 4.20 -7.30 -0.03
CA THR A 65 3.23 -6.42 -0.73
C THR A 65 3.29 -6.67 -2.22
N ALA A 66 2.24 -6.27 -2.93
CA ALA A 66 2.21 -6.32 -4.40
C ALA A 66 1.27 -5.26 -4.96
N VAL A 67 1.62 -4.70 -6.11
CA VAL A 67 0.76 -3.76 -6.83
C VAL A 67 0.54 -4.25 -8.25
N PHE A 68 -0.73 -4.24 -8.65
CA PHE A 68 -1.21 -4.53 -9.99
C PHE A 68 -1.70 -3.23 -10.62
N THR A 69 -1.20 -2.87 -11.80
CA THR A 69 -1.57 -1.62 -12.47
C THR A 69 -1.82 -1.83 -13.95
N LYS A 70 -2.84 -1.15 -14.50
CA LYS A 70 -3.11 -1.10 -15.94
C LYS A 70 -2.20 -0.15 -16.69
N ARG A 71 -1.57 0.80 -15.99
CA ARG A 71 -0.64 1.79 -16.55
C ARG A 71 0.79 1.41 -16.21
N ALA A 72 1.71 1.57 -17.16
CA ALA A 72 3.13 1.40 -16.87
C ALA A 72 3.63 2.57 -16.00
N PRO A 73 4.27 2.30 -14.84
CA PRO A 73 4.93 3.34 -14.08
C PRO A 73 6.25 3.78 -14.75
N LEU A 74 6.71 4.97 -14.43
CA LEU A 74 8.03 5.47 -14.85
C LEU A 74 9.15 4.72 -14.13
N GLN A 75 8.94 4.44 -12.85
CA GLN A 75 9.83 3.60 -12.03
C GLN A 75 9.06 3.01 -10.83
N VAL A 76 9.65 1.99 -10.23
CA VAL A 76 9.11 1.31 -9.04
C VAL A 76 10.21 1.21 -8.00
N LEU A 77 9.90 1.62 -6.77
CA LEU A 77 10.80 1.52 -5.63
C LEU A 77 10.30 0.43 -4.68
N HIS A 78 11.24 -0.33 -4.10
CA HIS A 78 10.94 -1.39 -3.13
C HIS A 78 11.59 -1.08 -1.79
N GLY A 79 10.77 -0.74 -0.77
CA GLY A 79 11.24 -0.40 0.57
C GLY A 79 11.48 1.09 0.79
N LEU A 80 12.09 1.42 1.93
CA LEU A 80 12.37 2.78 2.42
C LEU A 80 13.82 3.24 2.13
N GLY A 81 14.67 2.35 1.64
CA GLY A 81 16.11 2.59 1.52
C GLY A 81 16.88 2.29 2.82
N SER A 82 16.36 1.40 3.65
CA SER A 82 16.97 1.01 4.91
C SER A 82 17.10 -0.51 4.99
N GLU A 83 18.34 -1.02 4.94
CA GLU A 83 18.61 -2.46 5.05
C GLU A 83 17.93 -3.11 6.28
N TYR A 84 17.84 -2.36 7.39
CA TYR A 84 17.20 -2.83 8.61
C TYR A 84 15.68 -2.84 8.58
N LEU A 85 15.04 -1.85 7.92
CA LEU A 85 13.58 -1.69 7.90
C LEU A 85 12.92 -2.43 6.74
N ASP A 86 13.67 -2.77 5.68
CA ASP A 86 13.14 -3.29 4.42
C ASP A 86 13.12 -4.83 4.31
N THR A 87 13.58 -5.54 5.35
CA THR A 87 13.67 -7.03 5.34
C THR A 87 12.32 -7.75 5.22
N GLU A 88 11.22 -7.03 5.43
CA GLU A 88 9.88 -7.63 5.50
C GLU A 88 9.00 -7.36 4.25
N GLY A 89 9.53 -6.70 3.18
CA GLY A 89 8.83 -6.48 1.92
C GLY A 89 7.51 -5.72 2.10
N ARG A 90 7.57 -4.53 2.72
CA ARG A 90 6.39 -3.79 3.19
C ARG A 90 5.96 -2.63 2.32
N ILE A 91 6.75 -2.28 1.30
CA ILE A 91 6.50 -1.15 0.43
C ILE A 91 6.75 -1.52 -1.02
N VAL A 92 5.81 -1.10 -1.88
CA VAL A 92 5.98 -0.94 -3.32
C VAL A 92 5.49 0.46 -3.68
N ALA A 93 6.37 1.30 -4.22
CA ALA A 93 6.02 2.64 -4.66
C ALA A 93 6.20 2.78 -6.17
N LEU A 94 5.15 3.21 -6.87
CA LEU A 94 5.11 3.40 -8.31
C LEU A 94 5.10 4.89 -8.65
N GLU A 95 6.02 5.34 -9.50
CA GLU A 95 5.98 6.68 -10.05
C GLU A 95 5.14 6.71 -11.32
N PHE A 96 4.10 7.53 -11.36
CA PHE A 96 3.39 7.92 -12.57
C PHE A 96 3.75 9.35 -12.97
N PRO A 97 3.45 9.78 -14.20
CA PRO A 97 3.69 11.16 -14.61
C PRO A 97 3.08 12.20 -13.67
N GLU A 98 1.88 11.92 -13.13
CA GLU A 98 1.08 12.86 -12.36
C GLU A 98 1.25 12.72 -10.84
N PHE A 99 1.62 11.52 -10.32
CA PHE A 99 1.66 11.21 -8.90
C PHE A 99 2.55 10.02 -8.55
N TRP A 100 2.86 9.87 -7.27
CA TRP A 100 3.38 8.63 -6.69
C TRP A 100 2.23 7.81 -6.09
N PHE A 101 2.23 6.50 -6.36
CA PHE A 101 1.36 5.54 -5.69
C PHE A 101 2.19 4.67 -4.76
N VAL A 102 1.84 4.61 -3.47
CA VAL A 102 2.60 3.87 -2.45
C VAL A 102 1.69 2.85 -1.78
N ASP A 103 1.98 1.56 -2.00
CA ASP A 103 1.39 0.45 -1.25
C ASP A 103 2.20 0.19 0.01
N VAL A 104 1.53 0.14 1.17
CA VAL A 104 2.18 -0.03 2.46
C VAL A 104 1.53 -1.11 3.32
N TYR A 105 2.36 -1.95 3.93
CA TYR A 105 2.00 -2.83 5.03
C TYR A 105 2.81 -2.48 6.28
N THR A 106 2.25 -1.64 7.11
CA THR A 106 2.94 -1.13 8.32
C THR A 106 3.19 -2.26 9.34
N PRO A 107 4.36 -2.31 9.99
CA PRO A 107 4.63 -3.33 11.01
C PRO A 107 3.62 -3.29 12.16
N ASN A 108 3.13 -4.44 12.60
CA ASN A 108 2.31 -4.54 13.80
C ASN A 108 3.18 -4.47 15.06
N ALA A 109 2.75 -3.70 16.08
CA ALA A 109 3.49 -3.56 17.34
C ALA A 109 3.49 -4.83 18.20
N GLN A 110 2.69 -5.85 17.86
CA GLN A 110 2.50 -7.13 18.52
C GLN A 110 1.91 -7.04 19.95
N ASN A 111 1.60 -8.20 20.52
CA ASN A 111 1.06 -8.27 21.87
C ASN A 111 2.00 -7.57 22.87
N GLU A 112 1.42 -6.88 23.83
CA GLU A 112 2.16 -6.15 24.87
C GLU A 112 3.13 -5.10 24.29
N LEU A 113 2.88 -4.66 23.05
CA LEU A 113 3.70 -3.68 22.32
C LEU A 113 5.17 -4.12 22.16
N ALA A 114 5.42 -5.41 22.05
CA ALA A 114 6.77 -5.99 22.02
C ALA A 114 7.67 -5.43 20.90
N ARG A 115 7.08 -4.92 19.80
CA ARG A 115 7.79 -4.29 18.67
C ARG A 115 7.56 -2.78 18.57
N ILE A 116 7.06 -2.12 19.61
CA ILE A 116 6.70 -0.69 19.51
C ILE A 116 7.88 0.19 19.11
N GLY A 117 9.08 -0.06 19.62
CA GLY A 117 10.28 0.71 19.26
C GLY A 117 10.58 0.62 17.74
N HIS A 118 10.56 -0.59 17.17
CA HIS A 118 10.72 -0.80 15.74
C HIS A 118 9.59 -0.13 14.93
N ARG A 119 8.35 -0.22 15.42
CA ARG A 119 7.19 0.41 14.80
C ARG A 119 7.34 1.93 14.73
N MET A 120 7.79 2.57 15.82
CA MET A 120 7.95 4.03 15.87
C MET A 120 9.05 4.51 14.92
N GLU A 121 10.17 3.79 14.86
CA GLU A 121 11.26 4.08 13.93
C GLU A 121 10.80 3.91 12.47
N TRP A 122 10.06 2.84 12.20
CA TRP A 122 9.52 2.56 10.87
C TRP A 122 8.52 3.61 10.42
N ASP A 123 7.60 4.04 11.31
CA ASP A 123 6.59 5.06 11.00
C ASP A 123 7.24 6.42 10.68
N ASP A 124 8.31 6.82 11.38
CA ASP A 124 9.06 8.03 11.07
C ASP A 124 9.74 7.93 9.70
N ALA A 125 10.41 6.82 9.44
CA ALA A 125 11.08 6.58 8.15
C ALA A 125 10.07 6.57 6.98
N PHE A 126 8.89 5.97 7.18
CA PHE A 126 7.82 5.95 6.18
C PHE A 126 7.27 7.35 5.89
N ARG A 127 7.00 8.15 6.94
CA ARG A 127 6.58 9.55 6.78
C ARG A 127 7.61 10.34 5.97
N ASP A 128 8.88 10.24 6.34
CA ASP A 128 9.97 10.97 5.70
C ASP A 128 10.20 10.50 4.25
N PHE A 129 10.03 9.20 3.99
CA PHE A 129 10.03 8.64 2.63
C PHE A 129 8.91 9.25 1.77
N CYS A 130 7.65 9.25 2.25
CA CYS A 130 6.53 9.80 1.49
C CYS A 130 6.69 11.31 1.25
N LYS A 131 7.21 12.05 2.22
CA LYS A 131 7.54 13.48 2.04
C LYS A 131 8.65 13.70 1.04
N GLY A 132 9.69 12.86 1.07
CA GLY A 132 10.75 12.88 0.07
C GLY A 132 10.21 12.70 -1.34
N LEU A 133 9.35 11.70 -1.55
CA LEU A 133 8.69 11.48 -2.85
C LEU A 133 7.87 12.69 -3.30
N GLU A 134 7.08 13.28 -2.40
CA GLU A 134 6.27 14.46 -2.69
C GLU A 134 7.13 15.66 -3.09
N GLU A 135 8.27 15.86 -2.45
CA GLU A 135 9.23 16.93 -2.69
C GLU A 135 10.18 16.64 -3.87
N GLY A 136 10.08 15.45 -4.47
CA GLY A 136 10.94 15.01 -5.57
C GLY A 136 12.34 14.57 -5.11
N VAL A 137 12.50 14.24 -3.83
CA VAL A 137 13.75 13.70 -3.27
C VAL A 137 13.64 12.19 -3.19
N LEU A 138 14.39 11.47 -4.02
CA LEU A 138 14.39 10.01 -3.98
C LEU A 138 15.34 9.49 -2.90
N PRO A 139 14.93 8.48 -2.12
CA PRO A 139 15.81 7.87 -1.14
C PRO A 139 17.00 7.22 -1.85
N GLY A 140 18.19 7.32 -1.25
CA GLY A 140 19.34 6.54 -1.67
C GLY A 140 19.13 5.06 -1.38
N ASP A 141 19.83 4.18 -2.10
CA ASP A 141 19.90 2.74 -1.84
C ASP A 141 18.59 1.95 -1.89
N VAL A 142 17.51 2.50 -2.45
CA VAL A 142 16.26 1.75 -2.69
C VAL A 142 16.41 0.94 -3.99
N PRO A 143 16.05 -0.36 -3.97
CA PRO A 143 15.94 -1.15 -5.19
C PRO A 143 14.92 -0.52 -6.15
N VAL A 144 15.32 -0.29 -7.40
CA VAL A 144 14.51 0.39 -8.41
C VAL A 144 14.32 -0.52 -9.62
N GLU A 145 13.06 -0.72 -10.03
CA GLU A 145 12.72 -1.32 -11.32
C GLU A 145 12.40 -0.22 -12.34
N ARG A 146 12.88 -0.36 -13.57
CA ARG A 146 12.70 0.64 -14.63
C ARG A 146 12.35 -0.01 -15.94
N ALA A 147 11.51 0.66 -16.74
CA ALA A 147 11.29 0.27 -18.13
C ALA A 147 12.51 0.66 -18.97
N ASP A 148 13.04 -0.27 -19.76
CA ASP A 148 14.05 0.03 -20.78
C ASP A 148 13.41 0.37 -22.13
N ALA A 149 14.26 0.70 -23.14
CA ALA A 149 13.80 1.07 -24.47
C ALA A 149 13.05 -0.06 -25.21
N ASP A 150 13.16 -1.31 -24.75
CA ASP A 150 12.49 -2.47 -25.32
C ASP A 150 11.19 -2.81 -24.57
N GLY A 151 10.82 -2.02 -23.55
CA GLY A 151 9.62 -2.22 -22.77
C GLY A 151 9.72 -3.30 -21.68
N LEU A 152 10.93 -3.75 -21.38
CA LEU A 152 11.21 -4.65 -20.26
C LEU A 152 11.46 -3.84 -19.00
N VAL A 153 10.94 -4.32 -17.88
CA VAL A 153 11.34 -3.80 -16.57
C VAL A 153 12.73 -4.34 -16.27
N VAL A 154 13.69 -3.43 -16.14
CA VAL A 154 15.07 -3.76 -15.78
C VAL A 154 15.23 -3.50 -14.29
N LEU A 155 15.65 -4.53 -13.57
CA LEU A 155 16.01 -4.39 -12.16
C LEU A 155 17.24 -3.50 -11.99
N ALA A 156 17.37 -2.92 -10.80
CA ALA A 156 18.54 -2.14 -10.42
C ALA A 156 19.87 -2.85 -10.79
N PRO A 157 20.96 -2.11 -10.98
CA PRO A 157 22.24 -2.68 -11.44
C PRO A 157 22.73 -3.90 -10.65
N ASP A 158 22.34 -4.01 -9.39
CA ASP A 158 22.74 -5.09 -8.48
C ASP A 158 21.71 -6.23 -8.38
N ALA A 159 20.62 -6.20 -9.16
CA ALA A 159 19.64 -7.26 -9.15
C ALA A 159 20.25 -8.59 -9.66
N PRO A 160 19.86 -9.74 -9.08
CA PRO A 160 20.27 -11.04 -9.57
C PRO A 160 20.00 -11.19 -11.07
N LYS A 161 20.94 -11.74 -11.83
CA LYS A 161 20.81 -11.89 -13.31
C LYS A 161 19.62 -12.76 -13.74
N ASP A 162 19.07 -13.52 -12.83
CA ASP A 162 17.93 -14.43 -12.97
C ASP A 162 16.63 -13.90 -12.34
N ALA A 163 16.63 -12.62 -11.90
CA ALA A 163 15.42 -12.01 -11.41
C ALA A 163 14.33 -11.98 -12.49
N PRO A 164 13.05 -12.26 -12.14
CA PRO A 164 11.97 -12.31 -13.10
C PRO A 164 11.84 -10.97 -13.83
N ARG A 165 11.83 -11.01 -15.15
CA ARG A 165 11.59 -9.87 -16.02
C ARG A 165 10.12 -9.91 -16.43
N HIS A 166 9.40 -8.83 -16.19
CA HIS A 166 8.02 -8.69 -16.64
C HIS A 166 8.01 -7.94 -17.99
N PRO A 167 7.58 -8.57 -19.11
CA PRO A 167 7.43 -7.86 -20.35
C PRO A 167 6.28 -6.84 -20.20
N LEU A 168 6.58 -5.57 -20.39
CA LEU A 168 5.55 -4.56 -20.58
C LEU A 168 4.79 -4.89 -21.87
N GLY A 169 3.49 -5.15 -21.80
CA GLY A 169 2.67 -5.37 -22.98
C GLY A 169 2.74 -4.17 -23.93
N ALA A 170 2.75 -4.41 -25.25
CA ALA A 170 2.99 -3.41 -26.29
C ALA A 170 2.03 -2.19 -26.32
N GLY A 171 1.02 -2.14 -25.45
CA GLY A 171 0.09 -1.02 -25.31
C GLY A 171 0.28 -0.17 -24.06
N HIS A 172 1.23 -0.49 -23.19
CA HIS A 172 1.37 0.09 -21.87
C HIS A 172 2.63 0.96 -21.69
N MET A 173 3.39 1.19 -22.76
CA MET A 173 4.58 2.05 -22.71
C MET A 173 4.18 3.51 -22.53
N PRO A 174 4.80 4.25 -21.58
CA PRO A 174 4.65 5.70 -21.51
C PRO A 174 5.07 6.32 -22.84
N LYS A 175 4.33 7.32 -23.31
CA LYS A 175 4.60 8.01 -24.59
C LYS A 175 5.93 8.78 -24.60
N GLU A 176 6.49 9.05 -23.44
CA GLU A 176 7.82 9.63 -23.24
C GLU A 176 8.53 8.85 -22.13
N VAL A 177 9.71 8.34 -22.44
CA VAL A 177 10.64 7.85 -21.43
C VAL A 177 11.33 9.11 -20.87
N LEU A 178 10.83 9.61 -19.74
CA LEU A 178 11.54 10.67 -19.02
C LEU A 178 12.92 10.14 -18.56
N PRO A 179 13.96 10.99 -18.56
CA PRO A 179 15.25 10.59 -18.01
C PRO A 179 15.05 10.14 -16.57
N LEU A 180 15.43 8.90 -16.31
CA LEU A 180 15.26 8.25 -15.02
C LEU A 180 16.16 8.94 -13.99
N THR A 181 15.56 9.47 -12.93
CA THR A 181 16.32 9.99 -11.80
C THR A 181 17.07 8.85 -11.10
N GLN A 182 18.36 9.04 -10.85
CA GLN A 182 19.14 8.11 -10.03
C GLN A 182 18.83 8.35 -8.55
N ALA A 183 19.03 7.33 -7.71
CA ALA A 183 18.89 7.48 -6.26
C ALA A 183 19.69 8.71 -5.77
N GLY A 184 19.02 9.60 -5.03
CA GLY A 184 19.62 10.86 -4.56
C GLY A 184 19.51 12.04 -5.52
N GLU A 185 18.98 11.87 -6.74
CA GLU A 185 18.65 12.99 -7.63
C GLU A 185 17.26 13.57 -7.28
N THR A 186 17.08 14.87 -7.59
CA THR A 186 15.79 15.54 -7.43
C THR A 186 14.93 15.29 -8.67
N ALA A 187 13.73 14.75 -8.46
CA ALA A 187 12.66 14.69 -9.47
C ALA A 187 11.77 15.93 -9.38
N ALA A 188 10.86 16.12 -10.32
CA ALA A 188 9.82 17.12 -10.14
C ALA A 188 8.92 16.73 -8.93
N PRO A 189 8.57 17.67 -8.05
CA PRO A 189 7.61 17.40 -6.97
C PRO A 189 6.30 16.87 -7.53
N LYS A 190 5.76 15.82 -6.91
CA LYS A 190 4.50 15.18 -7.30
C LYS A 190 3.70 14.79 -6.08
N PRO A 191 2.36 14.89 -6.12
CA PRO A 191 1.53 14.42 -5.03
C PRO A 191 1.71 12.90 -4.82
N VAL A 192 1.49 12.47 -3.59
CA VAL A 192 1.55 11.08 -3.17
C VAL A 192 0.15 10.58 -2.83
N ILE A 193 -0.20 9.41 -3.35
CA ILE A 193 -1.35 8.60 -2.95
C ILE A 193 -0.79 7.36 -2.27
N MET A 194 -1.07 7.17 -1.00
CA MET A 194 -0.67 5.98 -0.27
C MET A 194 -1.87 5.17 0.19
N CYS A 195 -1.76 3.86 0.16
CA CYS A 195 -2.80 2.96 0.62
C CYS A 195 -2.21 1.73 1.30
N GLY A 196 -3.01 1.06 2.08
CA GLY A 196 -2.65 -0.22 2.67
C GLY A 196 -3.13 -0.41 4.08
N ASP A 197 -2.57 -1.43 4.73
CA ASP A 197 -2.80 -1.72 6.14
C ASP A 197 -1.80 -0.96 7.01
N PHE A 198 -2.29 0.08 7.67
CA PHE A 198 -1.50 0.90 8.58
C PHE A 198 -1.40 0.31 10.00
N ASN A 199 -2.06 -0.82 10.26
CA ASN A 199 -2.07 -1.49 11.55
C ASN A 199 -2.40 -0.56 12.74
N VAL A 200 -3.21 0.47 12.53
CA VAL A 200 -3.66 1.40 13.57
C VAL A 200 -5.07 1.92 13.28
N ALA A 201 -5.94 1.89 14.29
CA ALA A 201 -7.18 2.65 14.30
C ALA A 201 -6.85 4.04 14.86
N HIS A 202 -7.00 5.09 14.06
CA HIS A 202 -6.55 6.44 14.44
C HIS A 202 -7.36 7.03 15.60
N ASN A 203 -8.68 7.00 15.48
CA ASN A 203 -9.59 7.60 16.44
C ASN A 203 -10.53 6.57 17.08
N GLU A 204 -11.22 6.94 18.18
CA GLU A 204 -12.17 6.06 18.85
C GLU A 204 -13.34 5.64 17.96
N ILE A 205 -13.70 6.43 16.96
CA ILE A 205 -14.72 6.10 15.96
C ILE A 205 -14.26 4.99 15.00
N ASP A 206 -12.94 4.73 14.91
CA ASP A 206 -12.34 3.78 13.98
C ASP A 206 -12.30 2.33 14.49
N LEU A 207 -12.83 2.08 15.70
CA LEU A 207 -12.96 0.72 16.22
C LEU A 207 -14.20 0.57 17.09
N LYS A 208 -14.72 -0.66 17.18
CA LYS A 208 -15.98 -0.97 17.89
C LYS A 208 -15.89 -0.73 19.39
N ASN A 209 -14.78 -1.07 20.01
CA ASN A 209 -14.62 -1.07 21.48
C ASN A 209 -13.34 -0.32 21.89
N PRO A 210 -13.29 1.02 21.80
CA PRO A 210 -12.08 1.78 22.08
C PRO A 210 -11.56 1.64 23.50
N GLY A 211 -12.45 1.69 24.51
CA GLY A 211 -12.06 1.65 25.92
C GLY A 211 -11.19 0.45 26.29
N PRO A 212 -11.66 -0.82 26.06
CA PRO A 212 -10.87 -2.02 26.39
C PRO A 212 -9.60 -2.19 25.53
N ASN A 213 -9.50 -1.51 24.37
CA ASN A 213 -8.39 -1.65 23.44
C ASN A 213 -7.34 -0.53 23.58
N ARG A 214 -7.57 0.47 24.41
CA ARG A 214 -6.60 1.55 24.65
C ARG A 214 -5.28 0.96 25.18
N GLY A 215 -4.18 1.29 24.51
CA GLY A 215 -2.84 0.78 24.82
C GLY A 215 -2.54 -0.63 24.28
N ASN A 216 -3.46 -1.26 23.53
CA ASN A 216 -3.17 -2.47 22.78
C ASN A 216 -2.55 -2.12 21.40
N ALA A 217 -1.83 -3.09 20.82
CA ALA A 217 -1.33 -2.97 19.45
C ALA A 217 -2.45 -2.61 18.48
N GLY A 218 -2.20 -1.62 17.62
CA GLY A 218 -3.17 -1.02 16.71
C GLY A 218 -4.05 0.07 17.34
N PHE A 219 -3.95 0.31 18.65
CA PHE A 219 -4.66 1.40 19.33
C PHE A 219 -3.88 1.92 20.56
N SER A 220 -2.57 1.90 20.52
CA SER A 220 -1.70 2.57 21.48
C SER A 220 -1.63 4.07 21.19
N ASP A 221 -1.31 4.87 22.19
CA ASP A 221 -1.16 6.32 22.03
C ASP A 221 0.04 6.64 21.13
N GLU A 222 1.09 5.79 21.14
CA GLU A 222 2.28 5.91 20.31
C GLU A 222 1.95 5.70 18.82
N GLU A 223 1.26 4.60 18.45
CA GLU A 223 0.87 4.31 17.07
C GLU A 223 -0.07 5.37 16.51
N ARG A 224 -1.07 5.78 17.31
CA ARG A 224 -2.01 6.85 16.93
C ARG A 224 -1.32 8.20 16.80
N GLY A 225 -0.33 8.48 17.65
CA GLY A 225 0.51 9.67 17.56
C GLY A 225 1.29 9.73 16.26
N LYS A 226 1.94 8.63 15.86
CA LYS A 226 2.66 8.54 14.58
C LYS A 226 1.75 8.68 13.36
N PHE A 227 0.54 8.12 13.41
CA PHE A 227 -0.43 8.34 12.34
C PHE A 227 -0.88 9.82 12.28
N SER A 228 -1.05 10.48 13.44
CA SER A 228 -1.33 11.92 13.49
C SER A 228 -0.16 12.75 12.94
N ASP A 229 1.10 12.36 13.23
CA ASP A 229 2.29 13.01 12.68
C ASP A 229 2.36 12.86 11.15
N LEU A 230 1.96 11.69 10.62
CA LEU A 230 1.87 11.46 9.16
C LEU A 230 0.84 12.40 8.53
N LEU A 231 -0.37 12.51 9.10
CA LEU A 231 -1.39 13.44 8.59
C LEU A 231 -0.91 14.89 8.70
N ALA A 232 -0.29 15.29 9.82
CA ALA A 232 0.24 16.64 10.02
C ALA A 232 1.39 16.99 9.06
N ALA A 233 2.03 15.99 8.46
CA ALA A 233 3.05 16.20 7.42
C ALA A 233 2.47 16.64 6.05
N GLY A 234 1.15 16.74 5.91
CA GLY A 234 0.47 17.22 4.71
C GLY A 234 -0.28 16.12 3.96
N PHE A 235 -0.81 15.12 4.67
CA PHE A 235 -1.62 14.04 4.09
C PHE A 235 -3.02 13.99 4.70
N THR A 236 -4.00 13.73 3.87
CA THR A 236 -5.43 13.69 4.21
C THR A 236 -5.95 12.25 4.22
N ASP A 237 -6.66 11.84 5.31
CA ASP A 237 -7.45 10.60 5.37
C ASP A 237 -8.72 10.78 4.52
N THR A 238 -8.76 10.15 3.36
CA THR A 238 -9.81 10.34 2.36
C THR A 238 -11.17 9.88 2.89
N PHE A 239 -11.22 8.74 3.58
CA PHE A 239 -12.47 8.22 4.13
C PHE A 239 -13.04 9.17 5.20
N ARG A 240 -12.22 9.64 6.14
CA ARG A 240 -12.71 10.55 7.19
C ARG A 240 -13.04 11.94 6.69
N THR A 241 -12.42 12.38 5.60
CA THR A 241 -12.79 13.64 4.96
C THR A 241 -14.19 13.58 4.34
N LEU A 242 -14.51 12.49 3.64
CA LEU A 242 -15.82 12.32 2.99
C LEU A 242 -16.89 11.81 3.95
N HIS A 243 -16.51 11.07 5.00
CA HIS A 243 -17.40 10.40 5.95
C HIS A 243 -17.03 10.70 7.41
N PRO A 244 -17.02 11.99 7.85
CA PRO A 244 -16.44 12.40 9.14
C PRO A 244 -17.11 11.74 10.35
N ASP A 245 -18.43 11.54 10.29
CA ASP A 245 -19.23 11.06 11.43
C ASP A 245 -19.72 9.60 11.26
N THR A 246 -19.28 8.90 10.19
CA THR A 246 -19.73 7.53 9.92
C THR A 246 -19.12 6.55 10.92
N THR A 247 -19.96 5.98 11.77
CA THR A 247 -19.60 4.96 12.74
C THR A 247 -19.81 3.54 12.18
N GLY A 248 -19.09 2.55 12.72
CA GLY A 248 -19.25 1.16 12.33
C GLY A 248 -18.68 0.82 10.94
N ALA A 249 -17.92 1.72 10.35
CA ALA A 249 -17.21 1.53 9.11
C ALA A 249 -15.81 0.95 9.44
N TYR A 250 -15.65 -0.35 9.23
CA TYR A 250 -14.43 -1.08 9.56
C TYR A 250 -13.93 -1.87 8.37
N SER A 251 -12.60 -2.07 8.32
CA SER A 251 -11.93 -2.80 7.25
C SER A 251 -11.37 -4.15 7.71
N TRP A 252 -11.22 -4.36 9.02
CA TRP A 252 -10.68 -5.57 9.63
C TRP A 252 -11.53 -6.11 10.76
N TRP A 253 -11.63 -7.45 10.88
CA TRP A 253 -12.33 -8.17 11.95
C TRP A 253 -11.55 -9.43 12.34
N SER A 254 -11.28 -9.59 13.63
CA SER A 254 -10.69 -10.83 14.13
C SER A 254 -11.51 -12.05 13.70
N TYR A 255 -10.85 -13.15 13.35
CA TYR A 255 -11.53 -14.44 13.11
C TYR A 255 -12.22 -15.01 14.36
N ARG A 256 -11.93 -14.46 15.55
CA ARG A 256 -12.50 -14.94 16.82
C ARG A 256 -13.85 -14.31 17.08
N PHE A 257 -14.69 -15.03 17.85
CA PHE A 257 -15.94 -14.53 18.42
C PHE A 257 -16.97 -14.03 17.40
N ASN A 258 -16.93 -14.51 16.15
CA ASN A 258 -17.80 -14.02 15.07
C ASN A 258 -17.73 -12.49 14.90
N ALA A 259 -16.53 -11.90 15.05
CA ALA A 259 -16.34 -10.45 15.09
C ALA A 259 -16.93 -9.76 13.84
N ARG A 260 -16.70 -10.30 12.63
CA ARG A 260 -17.25 -9.73 11.39
C ARG A 260 -18.78 -9.76 11.34
N LYS A 261 -19.41 -10.86 11.77
CA LYS A 261 -20.89 -10.97 11.84
C LYS A 261 -21.49 -9.96 12.82
N ASN A 262 -20.80 -9.68 13.92
CA ASN A 262 -21.23 -8.74 14.96
C ASN A 262 -20.77 -7.30 14.67
N ASN A 263 -20.11 -7.07 13.57
CA ASN A 263 -19.42 -5.82 13.21
C ASN A 263 -18.54 -5.28 14.35
N ALA A 264 -17.82 -6.17 15.03
CA ALA A 264 -16.82 -5.80 16.05
C ALA A 264 -15.45 -5.67 15.37
N GLY A 265 -15.33 -4.66 14.55
CA GLY A 265 -14.18 -4.43 13.67
C GLY A 265 -13.38 -3.18 14.00
N TRP A 266 -12.34 -2.98 13.22
CA TRP A 266 -11.42 -1.86 13.24
C TRP A 266 -11.22 -1.33 11.82
N ARG A 267 -11.08 -0.02 11.66
CA ARG A 267 -10.63 0.61 10.41
C ARG A 267 -9.12 0.84 10.54
N ILE A 268 -8.35 0.00 9.89
CA ILE A 268 -6.88 0.01 9.90
C ILE A 268 -6.27 0.03 8.51
N ASP A 269 -7.11 -0.13 7.48
CA ASP A 269 -6.75 0.03 6.08
C ASP A 269 -7.22 1.40 5.59
N TYR A 270 -6.34 2.13 4.91
CA TYR A 270 -6.57 3.52 4.54
C TYR A 270 -6.17 3.81 3.10
N PHE A 271 -6.74 4.89 2.56
CA PHE A 271 -6.16 5.71 1.51
C PHE A 271 -5.87 7.09 2.07
N LEU A 272 -4.61 7.50 1.98
CA LEU A 272 -4.17 8.86 2.32
C LEU A 272 -3.62 9.51 1.04
N VAL A 273 -3.90 10.78 0.87
CA VAL A 273 -3.44 11.55 -0.29
C VAL A 273 -2.76 12.84 0.17
N SER A 274 -1.81 13.34 -0.61
CA SER A 274 -1.27 14.70 -0.39
C SER A 274 -2.41 15.72 -0.31
N ASP A 275 -2.32 16.66 0.63
CA ASP A 275 -3.36 17.67 0.87
C ASP A 275 -3.72 18.45 -0.42
N GLY A 276 -2.73 18.67 -1.30
CA GLY A 276 -2.90 19.38 -2.55
C GLY A 276 -3.83 18.72 -3.59
N ILE A 277 -4.14 17.41 -3.39
CA ILE A 277 -5.06 16.66 -4.26
C ILE A 277 -6.25 16.07 -3.51
N ALA A 278 -6.45 16.42 -2.24
CA ALA A 278 -7.53 15.88 -1.42
C ALA A 278 -8.93 16.21 -1.98
N ASP A 279 -9.08 17.37 -2.60
CA ASP A 279 -10.30 17.83 -3.27
C ASP A 279 -10.60 17.09 -4.59
N LYS A 280 -9.65 16.32 -5.11
CA LYS A 280 -9.80 15.50 -6.31
C LYS A 280 -10.35 14.09 -6.03
N VAL A 281 -10.45 13.70 -4.76
CA VAL A 281 -11.05 12.44 -4.35
C VAL A 281 -12.58 12.57 -4.39
N GLU A 282 -13.21 11.78 -5.26
CA GLU A 282 -14.66 11.83 -5.50
C GLU A 282 -15.41 10.85 -4.60
N ASP A 283 -14.80 9.70 -4.29
CA ASP A 283 -15.36 8.68 -3.41
C ASP A 283 -14.26 7.99 -2.59
N ALA A 284 -14.62 7.54 -1.38
CA ALA A 284 -13.80 6.70 -0.54
C ALA A 284 -14.67 5.63 0.11
N SER A 285 -14.42 4.37 -0.25
CA SER A 285 -15.28 3.24 0.08
C SER A 285 -14.57 2.15 0.88
N ILE A 286 -15.34 1.46 1.73
CA ILE A 286 -14.95 0.24 2.44
C ILE A 286 -15.91 -0.87 1.99
N TYR A 287 -15.39 -1.90 1.31
CA TYR A 287 -16.18 -2.96 0.67
C TYR A 287 -16.38 -4.15 1.62
N ASN A 288 -17.12 -3.94 2.71
CA ASN A 288 -17.28 -4.90 3.80
C ASN A 288 -18.03 -6.18 3.41
N GLU A 289 -18.69 -6.20 2.26
CA GLU A 289 -19.36 -7.36 1.66
C GLU A 289 -18.39 -8.29 0.92
N VAL A 290 -17.17 -7.84 0.63
CA VAL A 290 -16.15 -8.69 -0.02
C VAL A 290 -15.48 -9.57 1.01
N PHE A 291 -15.57 -10.88 0.81
CA PHE A 291 -15.01 -11.90 1.69
C PHE A 291 -13.75 -12.54 1.08
N GLY A 292 -12.97 -13.19 1.92
CA GLY A 292 -11.76 -13.90 1.49
C GLY A 292 -10.65 -13.81 2.53
N SER A 293 -10.49 -12.63 3.12
CA SER A 293 -9.56 -12.29 4.19
C SER A 293 -10.31 -11.88 5.46
N ASP A 294 -9.62 -11.66 6.56
CA ASP A 294 -10.11 -10.97 7.77
C ASP A 294 -10.15 -9.45 7.58
N HIS A 295 -9.53 -8.93 6.52
CA HIS A 295 -9.78 -7.59 6.00
C HIS A 295 -10.76 -7.63 4.84
N CYS A 296 -11.39 -6.49 4.54
CA CYS A 296 -12.07 -6.24 3.27
C CYS A 296 -11.28 -5.20 2.45
N PRO A 297 -11.52 -5.13 1.13
CA PRO A 297 -10.92 -4.07 0.32
C PRO A 297 -11.38 -2.69 0.76
N VAL A 298 -10.51 -1.70 0.57
CA VAL A 298 -10.83 -0.28 0.62
C VAL A 298 -10.47 0.35 -0.71
N GLY A 299 -11.10 1.46 -1.07
CA GLY A 299 -10.83 2.09 -2.36
C GLY A 299 -11.18 3.56 -2.41
N ILE A 300 -10.62 4.24 -3.40
CA ILE A 300 -10.99 5.60 -3.78
C ILE A 300 -11.24 5.69 -5.28
N ASP A 301 -12.15 6.59 -5.66
CA ASP A 301 -12.24 7.15 -7.01
C ASP A 301 -11.65 8.56 -6.98
N ILE A 302 -10.67 8.84 -7.85
CA ILE A 302 -9.96 10.12 -7.91
C ILE A 302 -9.76 10.56 -9.36
N THR A 303 -9.93 11.87 -9.62
CA THR A 303 -9.65 12.47 -10.93
C THR A 303 -8.48 13.43 -10.83
N LEU A 304 -7.33 13.02 -11.38
CA LEU A 304 -6.18 13.88 -11.59
C LEU A 304 -6.17 14.33 -13.06
N GLU A 305 -5.94 15.61 -13.28
CA GLU A 305 -5.81 16.18 -14.63
C GLU A 305 -4.46 15.73 -15.24
N ASP A 306 -4.46 15.41 -16.54
CA ASP A 306 -3.28 15.05 -17.35
C ASP A 306 -2.31 16.24 -17.49
#